data_731251b5c294f41566879cf101abf8a8
#
_entry.id   731251b5c294f41566879cf101abf8a8
#
_cell.length_a   1.000
_cell.length_b   1.000
_cell.length_c   1.000
_cell.angle_alpha   90.00
_cell.angle_beta   90.00
_cell.angle_gamma   90.00
#
_symmetry.space_group_name_H-M   'P 1'
#
loop_
_entity.id
_entity.type
_entity.pdbx_description
1 polymer ?
#
loop_
_entity_poly.entity_id
_entity_poly.type
_entity_poly.pdbx_seq_one_letter_code
_entity_poly.pdbx_strand_id
1 'polypeptide(L)'
;MKGLVVESAGKICLHDDLPLPEIDEYQVLCRNVGCGICNGTDMQLIRGQMPFIQYPFVLGHEAVGQVVAVGKKVRSFREGDYILRSALPALPGYHSFWGGFCEYGIADDYAARLADHAGADIETSTRQRVPAGVDPVEATMLITLKEVASALHRLRLQPGQNVVVAGCGPVGIAMAALAKCMGAAKVALAGHH
;
A
#
# COMPACT_ATOMS: atom_id res chain seq x y z
N MET A 1 -13.18 11.78 -10.60
CA MET A 1 -12.05 10.89 -10.97
C MET A 1 -12.54 9.46 -11.14
N LYS A 2 -11.81 8.64 -11.88
CA LYS A 2 -12.12 7.21 -12.03
C LYS A 2 -11.60 6.40 -10.84
N GLY A 3 -12.31 5.30 -10.54
CA GLY A 3 -11.86 4.34 -9.52
C GLY A 3 -12.66 3.05 -9.56
N LEU A 4 -12.07 1.97 -9.05
CA LEU A 4 -12.77 0.70 -8.87
C LEU A 4 -13.51 0.71 -7.54
N VAL A 5 -14.81 0.46 -7.61
CA VAL A 5 -15.72 0.41 -6.47
C VAL A 5 -16.28 -1.00 -6.32
N VAL A 6 -16.27 -1.52 -5.10
CA VAL A 6 -17.02 -2.73 -4.75
C VAL A 6 -18.38 -2.29 -4.23
N GLU A 7 -19.43 -2.53 -5.01
CA GLU A 7 -20.79 -2.11 -4.70
C GLU A 7 -21.52 -3.09 -3.77
N SER A 8 -21.17 -4.34 -3.86
CA SER A 8 -21.65 -5.43 -3.01
C SER A 8 -20.71 -6.63 -3.13
N ALA A 9 -20.89 -7.66 -2.31
CA ALA A 9 -20.07 -8.87 -2.40
C ALA A 9 -20.04 -9.44 -3.83
N GLY A 10 -18.85 -9.56 -4.39
CA GLY A 10 -18.61 -10.07 -5.74
C GLY A 10 -18.88 -9.07 -6.88
N LYS A 11 -19.35 -7.86 -6.60
CA LYS A 11 -19.68 -6.87 -7.64
C LYS A 11 -18.71 -5.70 -7.62
N ILE A 12 -17.83 -5.63 -8.61
CA ILE A 12 -16.88 -4.53 -8.83
C ILE A 12 -17.34 -3.73 -10.05
N CYS A 13 -17.34 -2.42 -9.93
CA CYS A 13 -17.68 -1.50 -11.01
C CYS A 13 -16.62 -0.41 -11.14
N LEU A 14 -16.39 0.04 -12.38
CA LEU A 14 -15.62 1.26 -12.63
C LEU A 14 -16.58 2.45 -12.51
N HIS A 15 -16.29 3.35 -11.58
CA HIS A 15 -16.94 4.65 -11.47
C HIS A 15 -16.03 5.70 -12.07
N ASP A 16 -16.56 6.68 -12.76
CA ASP A 16 -15.82 7.77 -13.41
C ASP A 16 -16.10 9.15 -12.80
N ASP A 17 -17.00 9.22 -11.86
CA ASP A 17 -17.53 10.40 -11.20
C ASP A 17 -17.16 10.53 -9.70
N LEU A 18 -16.24 9.70 -9.20
CA LEU A 18 -15.79 9.81 -7.81
C LEU A 18 -15.22 11.21 -7.53
N PRO A 19 -15.54 11.83 -6.38
CA PRO A 19 -14.98 13.13 -6.03
C PRO A 19 -13.45 13.04 -5.86
N LEU A 20 -12.75 14.12 -6.18
CA LEU A 20 -11.32 14.25 -5.86
C LEU A 20 -11.17 14.43 -4.34
N PRO A 21 -10.18 13.79 -3.71
CA PRO A 21 -9.91 14.02 -2.30
C PRO A 21 -9.33 15.42 -2.09
N GLU A 22 -9.77 16.09 -1.04
CA GLU A 22 -9.16 17.32 -0.56
C GLU A 22 -7.98 16.97 0.35
N ILE A 23 -6.91 17.75 0.27
CA ILE A 23 -5.74 17.63 1.14
C ILE A 23 -5.74 18.71 2.21
N ASP A 24 -5.28 18.35 3.40
CA ASP A 24 -4.99 19.31 4.44
C ASP A 24 -3.54 19.85 4.33
N GLU A 25 -3.14 20.68 5.29
CA GLU A 25 -1.84 21.34 5.27
C GLU A 25 -0.62 20.39 5.45
N TYR A 26 -0.83 19.14 5.88
CA TYR A 26 0.22 18.13 6.07
C TYR A 26 0.17 17.00 5.03
N GLN A 27 -0.71 17.11 4.05
CA GLN A 27 -0.94 16.06 3.06
C GLN A 27 -0.44 16.46 1.68
N VAL A 28 -0.16 15.47 0.88
CA VAL A 28 0.08 15.63 -0.56
C VAL A 28 -1.01 14.92 -1.34
N LEU A 29 -1.43 15.51 -2.47
CA LEU A 29 -2.25 14.86 -3.47
C LEU A 29 -1.34 14.09 -4.42
N CYS A 30 -1.64 12.82 -4.62
CA CYS A 30 -0.92 11.94 -5.51
C CYS A 30 -1.80 11.48 -6.66
N ARG A 31 -1.29 11.54 -7.89
CA ARG A 31 -1.87 10.85 -9.03
C ARG A 31 -1.30 9.44 -9.07
N ASN A 32 -2.12 8.42 -8.90
CA ASN A 32 -1.68 7.03 -8.88
C ASN A 32 -1.15 6.60 -10.24
N VAL A 33 0.02 5.96 -10.25
CA VAL A 33 0.71 5.48 -11.45
C VAL A 33 0.65 3.95 -11.55
N GLY A 34 0.38 3.28 -10.46
CA GLY A 34 0.19 1.84 -10.40
C GLY A 34 -0.38 1.40 -9.06
N CYS A 35 -1.06 0.27 -9.06
CA CYS A 35 -1.50 -0.42 -7.85
C CYS A 35 -1.39 -1.92 -8.06
N GLY A 36 -0.69 -2.61 -7.18
CA GLY A 36 -0.61 -4.06 -7.17
C GLY A 36 -1.95 -4.70 -6.84
N ILE A 37 -2.23 -5.85 -7.45
CA ILE A 37 -3.41 -6.65 -7.12
C ILE A 37 -2.99 -7.73 -6.13
N CYS A 38 -3.54 -7.66 -4.93
CA CYS A 38 -3.31 -8.66 -3.88
C CYS A 38 -4.38 -9.74 -3.92
N ASN A 39 -4.02 -10.94 -4.41
CA ASN A 39 -4.95 -12.05 -4.47
C ASN A 39 -5.51 -12.47 -3.08
N GLY A 40 -4.78 -12.20 -2.00
CA GLY A 40 -5.26 -12.43 -0.63
C GLY A 40 -6.29 -11.39 -0.20
N THR A 41 -5.84 -10.19 0.07
CA THR A 41 -6.66 -9.12 0.67
C THR A 41 -7.77 -8.64 -0.26
N ASP A 42 -7.44 -8.29 -1.51
CA ASP A 42 -8.43 -7.72 -2.42
C ASP A 42 -9.55 -8.73 -2.71
N MET A 43 -9.21 -10.01 -2.93
CA MET A 43 -10.22 -11.03 -3.19
C MET A 43 -11.12 -11.33 -1.98
N GLN A 44 -10.58 -11.25 -0.75
CA GLN A 44 -11.39 -11.41 0.45
C GLN A 44 -12.35 -10.22 0.64
N LEU A 45 -11.88 -8.99 0.39
CA LEU A 45 -12.71 -7.78 0.41
C LEU A 45 -13.82 -7.86 -0.64
N ILE A 46 -13.48 -8.18 -1.88
CA ILE A 46 -14.44 -8.31 -2.98
C ILE A 46 -15.51 -9.36 -2.66
N ARG A 47 -15.13 -10.50 -2.10
CA ARG A 47 -16.04 -11.60 -1.74
C ARG A 47 -16.85 -11.35 -0.47
N GLY A 48 -16.62 -10.23 0.24
CA GLY A 48 -17.29 -9.95 1.49
C GLY A 48 -16.88 -10.86 2.65
N GLN A 49 -15.66 -11.42 2.59
CA GLN A 49 -15.17 -12.41 3.56
C GLN A 49 -14.40 -11.80 4.74
N MET A 50 -14.17 -10.48 4.72
CA MET A 50 -13.56 -9.78 5.84
C MET A 50 -14.63 -9.19 6.77
N PRO A 51 -14.38 -9.17 8.08
CA PRO A 51 -15.27 -8.48 9.01
C PRO A 51 -15.24 -6.95 8.74
N PHE A 52 -16.30 -6.26 9.14
CA PHE A 52 -16.43 -4.79 9.07
C PHE A 52 -16.55 -4.18 7.66
N ILE A 53 -16.85 -4.98 6.63
CA ILE A 53 -17.09 -4.45 5.30
C ILE A 53 -18.39 -3.65 5.28
N GLN A 54 -18.30 -2.42 4.77
CA GLN A 54 -19.44 -1.57 4.48
C GLN A 54 -19.38 -1.17 3.00
N TYR A 55 -20.47 -1.35 2.30
CA TYR A 55 -20.60 -1.05 0.87
C TYR A 55 -21.31 0.28 0.64
N PRO A 56 -21.06 0.97 -0.48
CA PRO A 56 -19.98 0.71 -1.44
C PRO A 56 -18.62 1.18 -0.90
N PHE A 57 -17.53 0.60 -1.39
CA PHE A 57 -16.18 1.03 -0.99
C PHE A 57 -15.20 1.04 -2.15
N VAL A 58 -14.18 1.92 -2.05
CA VAL A 58 -13.03 1.98 -2.96
C VAL A 58 -11.94 1.01 -2.47
N LEU A 59 -11.23 0.38 -3.41
CA LEU A 59 -10.34 -0.75 -3.18
C LEU A 59 -8.90 -0.46 -3.62
N GLY A 60 -7.95 -1.23 -3.09
CA GLY A 60 -6.55 -1.26 -3.51
C GLY A 60 -5.60 -0.69 -2.47
N HIS A 61 -4.58 -1.47 -2.07
CA HIS A 61 -3.70 -1.12 -0.95
C HIS A 61 -2.20 -1.13 -1.28
N GLU A 62 -1.84 -1.44 -2.52
CA GLU A 62 -0.46 -1.51 -3.00
C GLU A 62 -0.19 -0.43 -4.06
N ALA A 63 -0.69 0.79 -3.81
CA ALA A 63 -0.57 1.90 -4.77
C ALA A 63 0.74 2.66 -4.65
N VAL A 64 1.20 3.17 -5.79
CA VAL A 64 2.22 4.21 -5.88
C VAL A 64 1.63 5.40 -6.62
N GLY A 65 1.78 6.58 -6.04
CA GLY A 65 1.29 7.82 -6.62
C GLY A 65 2.39 8.86 -6.78
N GLN A 66 2.32 9.65 -7.86
CA GLN A 66 3.17 10.82 -8.07
C GLN A 66 2.54 12.05 -7.43
N VAL A 67 3.29 12.76 -6.61
CA VAL A 67 2.85 14.00 -5.95
C VAL A 67 2.57 15.07 -7.00
N VAL A 68 1.35 15.60 -6.99
CA VAL A 68 0.88 16.66 -7.91
C VAL A 68 0.45 17.94 -7.18
N ALA A 69 0.24 17.89 -5.86
CA ALA A 69 0.02 19.06 -5.03
C ALA A 69 0.50 18.80 -3.60
N VAL A 70 0.93 19.85 -2.91
CA VAL A 70 1.60 19.76 -1.60
C VAL A 70 0.94 20.73 -0.62
N GLY A 71 0.57 20.24 0.55
CA GLY A 71 0.06 21.04 1.65
C GLY A 71 1.14 21.93 2.28
N LYS A 72 0.73 23.07 2.86
CA LYS A 72 1.63 24.15 3.31
C LYS A 72 2.65 23.75 4.37
N LYS A 73 2.39 22.70 5.15
CA LYS A 73 3.25 22.22 6.25
C LYS A 73 3.97 20.91 5.93
N VAL A 74 3.81 20.38 4.73
CA VAL A 74 4.57 19.23 4.25
C VAL A 74 6.04 19.60 4.13
N ARG A 75 6.92 18.73 4.62
CA ARG A 75 8.39 18.90 4.64
C ARG A 75 9.14 17.75 3.98
N SER A 76 8.53 16.55 4.00
CA SER A 76 9.18 15.32 3.55
C SER A 76 8.98 15.02 2.07
N PHE A 77 8.00 15.65 1.43
CA PHE A 77 7.59 15.40 0.05
C PHE A 77 7.55 16.68 -0.77
N ARG A 78 7.72 16.55 -2.08
CA ARG A 78 7.63 17.64 -3.04
C ARG A 78 6.93 17.16 -4.32
N GLU A 79 6.43 18.08 -5.13
CA GLU A 79 5.87 17.76 -6.43
C GLU A 79 6.86 16.97 -7.29
N GLY A 80 6.35 15.95 -7.96
CA GLY A 80 7.12 15.01 -8.76
C GLY A 80 7.68 13.81 -8.01
N ASP A 81 7.73 13.82 -6.67
CA ASP A 81 8.10 12.63 -5.89
C ASP A 81 7.08 11.50 -6.11
N TYR A 82 7.54 10.25 -6.09
CA TYR A 82 6.70 9.07 -6.06
C TYR A 82 6.59 8.54 -4.63
N ILE A 83 5.36 8.27 -4.18
CA ILE A 83 5.07 7.87 -2.81
C ILE A 83 4.43 6.49 -2.79
N LEU A 84 4.98 5.62 -1.94
CA LEU A 84 4.41 4.30 -1.63
C LEU A 84 3.14 4.46 -0.79
N ARG A 85 2.14 3.62 -1.06
CA ARG A 85 0.87 3.56 -0.34
C ARG A 85 0.10 4.88 -0.34
N SER A 86 0.08 5.60 -1.47
CA SER A 86 -0.94 6.61 -1.63
C SER A 86 -2.31 5.97 -1.41
N ALA A 87 -3.13 6.58 -0.58
CA ALA A 87 -4.41 6.01 -0.17
C ALA A 87 -5.52 7.05 -0.29
N LEU A 88 -6.74 6.59 -0.46
CA LEU A 88 -7.91 7.45 -0.52
C LEU A 88 -8.65 7.36 0.81
N PRO A 89 -8.99 8.49 1.46
CA PRO A 89 -9.89 8.47 2.61
C PRO A 89 -11.31 8.06 2.17
N ALA A 90 -12.20 7.85 3.13
CA ALA A 90 -13.61 7.70 2.82
C ALA A 90 -14.11 8.95 2.07
N LEU A 91 -14.87 8.74 1.01
CA LEU A 91 -15.48 9.79 0.20
C LEU A 91 -16.98 9.89 0.54
N PRO A 92 -17.64 11.01 0.23
CA PRO A 92 -19.10 11.09 0.37
C PRO A 92 -19.80 9.94 -0.35
N GLY A 93 -20.49 9.08 0.41
CA GLY A 93 -21.20 7.92 -0.12
C GLY A 93 -20.35 6.66 -0.36
N TYR A 94 -19.04 6.70 -0.07
CA TYR A 94 -18.15 5.56 -0.26
C TYR A 94 -17.24 5.34 0.96
N HIS A 95 -17.17 4.11 1.43
CA HIS A 95 -16.14 3.69 2.37
C HIS A 95 -14.81 3.50 1.66
N SER A 96 -13.72 3.39 2.40
CA SER A 96 -12.40 3.17 1.82
C SER A 96 -11.70 1.97 2.44
N PHE A 97 -11.21 1.09 1.57
CA PHE A 97 -10.18 0.11 1.87
C PHE A 97 -8.93 0.47 1.03
N TRP A 98 -8.29 1.56 1.47
CA TRP A 98 -7.12 2.25 0.90
C TRP A 98 -7.33 2.94 -0.45
N GLY A 99 -8.21 2.49 -1.33
CA GLY A 99 -8.60 3.18 -2.57
C GLY A 99 -7.50 3.35 -3.62
N GLY A 100 -6.47 2.51 -3.60
CA GLY A 100 -5.34 2.62 -4.52
C GLY A 100 -5.67 2.36 -6.00
N PHE A 101 -6.83 1.72 -6.30
CA PHE A 101 -7.33 1.59 -7.67
C PHE A 101 -8.14 2.79 -8.14
N CYS A 102 -7.96 3.95 -7.51
CA CYS A 102 -8.48 5.24 -7.99
C CYS A 102 -7.36 6.04 -8.66
N GLU A 103 -7.73 6.99 -9.53
CA GLU A 103 -6.76 7.85 -10.23
C GLU A 103 -5.94 8.72 -9.27
N TYR A 104 -6.53 9.11 -8.12
CA TYR A 104 -5.86 9.93 -7.12
C TYR A 104 -6.00 9.33 -5.73
N GLY A 105 -4.99 9.60 -4.91
CA GLY A 105 -4.94 9.32 -3.50
C GLY A 105 -4.19 10.41 -2.76
N ILE A 106 -4.09 10.29 -1.46
CA ILE A 106 -3.33 11.20 -0.62
C ILE A 106 -2.21 10.48 0.12
N ALA A 107 -1.21 11.21 0.56
CA ALA A 107 -0.24 10.72 1.52
C ALA A 107 0.02 11.79 2.59
N ASP A 108 0.02 11.36 3.86
CA ASP A 108 0.36 12.22 5.00
C ASP A 108 1.87 12.34 5.16
N ASP A 109 2.34 13.55 5.47
CA ASP A 109 3.66 13.75 6.02
C ASP A 109 3.64 13.46 7.53
N TYR A 110 3.79 12.18 7.86
CA TYR A 110 3.81 11.71 9.24
C TYR A 110 4.85 12.43 10.10
N ALA A 111 6.05 12.66 9.55
CA ALA A 111 7.13 13.31 10.28
C ALA A 111 6.82 14.78 10.62
N ALA A 112 6.20 15.50 9.67
CA ALA A 112 5.79 16.88 9.90
C ALA A 112 4.66 16.96 10.93
N ARG A 113 3.63 16.09 10.83
CA ARG A 113 2.55 16.03 11.84
C ARG A 113 3.08 15.70 13.24
N LEU A 114 4.00 14.74 13.33
CA LEU A 114 4.60 14.35 14.61
C LEU A 114 5.39 15.51 15.23
N ALA A 115 6.21 16.20 14.43
CA ALA A 115 7.00 17.34 14.88
C ALA A 115 6.15 18.53 15.37
N ASP A 116 5.00 18.72 14.74
CA ASP A 116 4.08 19.82 15.07
C ASP A 116 2.99 19.41 16.09
N HIS A 117 3.05 18.21 16.66
CA HIS A 117 2.04 17.64 17.57
C HIS A 117 0.62 17.69 16.99
N ALA A 118 0.48 17.49 15.68
CA ALA A 118 -0.77 17.67 14.91
C ALA A 118 -1.55 16.35 14.72
N GLY A 119 -1.48 15.41 15.65
CA GLY A 119 -2.23 14.15 15.59
C GLY A 119 -1.73 13.21 14.50
N ALA A 120 -0.45 12.80 14.58
CA ALA A 120 0.15 11.85 13.64
C ALA A 120 -0.39 10.44 13.86
N ASP A 121 -0.92 9.82 12.80
CA ASP A 121 -1.33 8.42 12.80
C ASP A 121 -0.16 7.54 12.36
N ILE A 122 0.21 6.56 13.19
CA ILE A 122 1.35 5.65 12.94
C ILE A 122 1.19 4.88 11.61
N GLU A 123 -0.01 4.57 11.17
CA GLU A 123 -0.23 3.90 9.90
C GLU A 123 0.28 4.74 8.72
N THR A 124 0.21 6.06 8.83
CA THR A 124 0.69 6.96 7.78
C THR A 124 2.22 7.01 7.68
N SER A 125 2.96 6.52 8.68
CA SER A 125 4.44 6.39 8.65
C SER A 125 4.92 5.48 7.51
N THR A 126 4.04 4.66 6.95
CA THR A 126 4.35 3.78 5.81
C THR A 126 4.43 4.54 4.48
N ARG A 127 3.94 5.79 4.41
CA ARG A 127 4.05 6.66 3.23
C ARG A 127 5.48 7.14 3.09
N GLN A 128 6.18 6.58 2.12
CA GLN A 128 7.61 6.83 1.92
C GLN A 128 7.88 7.09 0.46
N ARG A 129 8.89 7.89 0.17
CA ARG A 129 9.32 8.11 -1.21
C ARG A 129 9.86 6.82 -1.82
N VAL A 130 9.52 6.60 -3.07
CA VAL A 130 10.15 5.55 -3.88
C VAL A 130 11.63 5.90 -4.03
N PRO A 131 12.56 4.96 -3.79
CA PRO A 131 13.98 5.20 -3.99
C PRO A 131 14.31 5.62 -5.42
N ALA A 132 15.32 6.48 -5.57
CA ALA A 132 15.79 6.89 -6.89
C ALA A 132 16.26 5.68 -7.71
N GLY A 133 15.91 5.64 -8.98
CA GLY A 133 16.27 4.56 -9.91
C GLY A 133 15.33 3.35 -9.90
N VAL A 134 14.34 3.33 -9.02
CA VAL A 134 13.27 2.31 -9.05
C VAL A 134 12.14 2.81 -9.94
N ASP A 135 11.69 1.98 -10.87
CA ASP A 135 10.50 2.27 -11.67
C ASP A 135 9.27 2.41 -10.76
N PRO A 136 8.48 3.50 -10.90
CA PRO A 136 7.35 3.76 -10.00
C PRO A 136 6.26 2.69 -10.04
N VAL A 137 6.05 2.04 -11.19
CA VAL A 137 5.06 0.96 -11.31
C VAL A 137 5.58 -0.31 -10.62
N GLU A 138 6.86 -0.66 -10.83
CA GLU A 138 7.50 -1.77 -10.14
C GLU A 138 7.60 -1.53 -8.64
N ALA A 139 7.69 -0.27 -8.21
CA ALA A 139 7.75 0.11 -6.80
C ALA A 139 6.49 -0.30 -6.00
N THR A 140 5.37 -0.64 -6.63
CA THR A 140 4.21 -1.24 -5.96
C THR A 140 4.59 -2.52 -5.21
N MET A 141 5.55 -3.30 -5.74
CA MET A 141 6.09 -4.49 -5.08
C MET A 141 6.84 -4.20 -3.78
N LEU A 142 7.38 -2.97 -3.61
CA LEU A 142 8.08 -2.59 -2.38
C LEU A 142 7.15 -2.63 -1.16
N ILE A 143 5.85 -2.47 -1.35
CA ILE A 143 4.86 -2.54 -0.27
C ILE A 143 4.84 -3.95 0.32
N THR A 144 4.66 -4.97 -0.51
CA THR A 144 4.73 -6.37 -0.12
C THR A 144 6.11 -6.75 0.42
N LEU A 145 7.19 -6.31 -0.22
CA LEU A 145 8.57 -6.60 0.24
C LEU A 145 8.83 -6.02 1.64
N LYS A 146 8.34 -4.82 1.97
CA LYS A 146 8.45 -4.22 3.30
C LYS A 146 7.68 -5.02 4.35
N GLU A 147 6.49 -5.51 4.02
CA GLU A 147 5.68 -6.36 4.92
C GLU A 147 6.39 -7.68 5.20
N VAL A 148 6.92 -8.31 4.17
CA VAL A 148 7.71 -9.55 4.29
C VAL A 148 8.99 -9.33 5.11
N ALA A 149 9.73 -8.25 4.85
CA ALA A 149 10.92 -7.90 5.62
C ALA A 149 10.58 -7.67 7.10
N SER A 150 9.48 -6.96 7.38
CA SER A 150 8.98 -6.75 8.73
C SER A 150 8.59 -8.08 9.42
N ALA A 151 7.98 -9.01 8.69
CA ALA A 151 7.65 -10.34 9.22
C ALA A 151 8.90 -11.12 9.58
N LEU A 152 9.90 -11.20 8.70
CA LEU A 152 11.17 -11.87 8.96
C LEU A 152 11.92 -11.25 10.13
N HIS A 153 11.88 -9.92 10.27
CA HIS A 153 12.47 -9.23 11.41
C HIS A 153 11.75 -9.60 12.74
N ARG A 154 10.42 -9.61 12.74
CA ARG A 154 9.63 -10.03 13.92
C ARG A 154 9.86 -11.49 14.29
N LEU A 155 10.09 -12.35 13.32
CA LEU A 155 10.51 -13.75 13.54
C LEU A 155 11.95 -13.86 14.05
N ARG A 156 12.69 -12.73 14.12
CA ARG A 156 14.08 -12.67 14.57
C ARG A 156 15.00 -13.59 13.79
N LEU A 157 14.81 -13.68 12.47
CA LEU A 157 15.68 -14.46 11.61
C LEU A 157 17.14 -14.04 11.80
N GLN A 158 18.00 -15.04 12.11
CA GLN A 158 19.43 -14.83 12.27
C GLN A 158 20.20 -15.42 11.10
N PRO A 159 21.34 -14.82 10.71
CA PRO A 159 22.25 -15.43 9.74
C PRO A 159 22.63 -16.86 10.13
N GLY A 160 22.75 -17.74 9.14
CA GLY A 160 23.09 -19.15 9.35
C GLY A 160 21.90 -20.06 9.65
N GLN A 161 20.72 -19.54 9.92
CA GLN A 161 19.52 -20.37 10.13
C GLN A 161 19.01 -20.98 8.83
N ASN A 162 18.33 -22.12 8.95
CA ASN A 162 17.60 -22.74 7.86
C ASN A 162 16.13 -22.29 7.91
N VAL A 163 15.57 -21.94 6.76
CA VAL A 163 14.21 -21.44 6.61
C VAL A 163 13.41 -22.34 5.67
N VAL A 164 12.21 -22.68 6.07
CA VAL A 164 11.22 -23.30 5.19
C VAL A 164 10.05 -22.35 5.02
N VAL A 165 9.71 -22.03 3.78
CA VAL A 165 8.57 -21.20 3.41
C VAL A 165 7.50 -22.09 2.80
N ALA A 166 6.32 -22.14 3.40
CA ALA A 166 5.16 -22.83 2.85
C ALA A 166 4.31 -21.86 2.03
N GLY A 167 4.22 -22.09 0.74
CA GLY A 167 3.53 -21.24 -0.24
C GLY A 167 4.49 -20.65 -1.27
N CYS A 168 4.24 -20.91 -2.57
CA CYS A 168 5.08 -20.47 -3.69
C CYS A 168 4.44 -19.30 -4.49
N GLY A 169 3.47 -18.61 -3.89
CA GLY A 169 2.94 -17.36 -4.43
C GLY A 169 3.91 -16.18 -4.27
N PRO A 170 3.56 -14.98 -4.77
CA PRO A 170 4.45 -13.80 -4.75
C PRO A 170 5.03 -13.49 -3.36
N VAL A 171 4.22 -13.56 -2.31
CA VAL A 171 4.67 -13.35 -0.92
C VAL A 171 5.66 -14.41 -0.47
N GLY A 172 5.42 -15.69 -0.79
CA GLY A 172 6.33 -16.78 -0.43
C GLY A 172 7.67 -16.67 -1.16
N ILE A 173 7.65 -16.32 -2.43
CA ILE A 173 8.87 -16.06 -3.24
C ILE A 173 9.65 -14.88 -2.65
N ALA A 174 8.96 -13.77 -2.33
CA ALA A 174 9.57 -12.61 -1.70
C ALA A 174 10.19 -12.97 -0.34
N MET A 175 9.48 -13.78 0.47
CA MET A 175 9.98 -14.24 1.77
C MET A 175 11.24 -15.11 1.63
N ALA A 176 11.24 -16.03 0.68
CA ALA A 176 12.41 -16.87 0.42
C ALA A 176 13.62 -16.04 -0.05
N ALA A 177 13.40 -15.10 -0.96
CA ALA A 177 14.44 -14.20 -1.46
C ALA A 177 15.01 -13.32 -0.34
N LEU A 178 14.16 -12.65 0.43
CA LEU A 178 14.58 -11.78 1.54
C LEU A 178 15.25 -12.56 2.66
N ALA A 179 14.75 -13.76 3.02
CA ALA A 179 15.42 -14.63 4.00
C ALA A 179 16.86 -14.94 3.56
N LYS A 180 17.06 -15.21 2.27
CA LYS A 180 18.40 -15.43 1.71
C LYS A 180 19.28 -14.18 1.80
N CYS A 181 18.75 -13.01 1.46
CA CYS A 181 19.45 -11.74 1.61
C CYS A 181 19.81 -11.42 3.07
N MET A 182 19.00 -11.85 4.02
CA MET A 182 19.25 -11.69 5.47
C MET A 182 20.22 -12.73 6.02
N GLY A 183 20.83 -13.57 5.17
CA GLY A 183 21.88 -14.50 5.57
C GLY A 183 21.42 -15.89 5.98
N ALA A 184 20.20 -16.30 5.66
CA ALA A 184 19.77 -17.68 5.88
C ALA A 184 20.71 -18.66 5.16
N ALA A 185 21.15 -19.72 5.85
CA ALA A 185 22.07 -20.72 5.29
C ALA A 185 21.39 -21.53 4.18
N LYS A 186 20.19 -22.02 4.46
CA LYS A 186 19.36 -22.74 3.49
C LYS A 186 17.95 -22.18 3.51
N VAL A 187 17.35 -22.02 2.33
CA VAL A 187 15.95 -21.65 2.19
C VAL A 187 15.28 -22.69 1.29
N ALA A 188 14.26 -23.34 1.81
CA ALA A 188 13.40 -24.25 1.07
C ALA A 188 12.04 -23.56 0.86
N LEU A 189 11.55 -23.57 -0.36
CA LEU A 189 10.22 -23.07 -0.73
C LEU A 189 9.36 -24.26 -1.12
N ALA A 190 8.30 -24.52 -0.38
CA ALA A 190 7.33 -25.58 -0.66
C ALA A 190 6.02 -24.96 -1.16
N GLY A 191 5.52 -25.44 -2.27
CA GLY A 191 4.26 -24.96 -2.85
C GLY A 191 3.58 -26.06 -3.64
N HIS A 192 2.31 -25.86 -3.89
CA HIS A 192 1.48 -26.71 -4.72
C HIS A 192 1.17 -25.96 -6.02
N HIS A 193 1.38 -26.59 -7.15
CA HIS A 193 0.97 -26.15 -8.49
C HIS A 193 -0.16 -27.03 -8.98
#